data_3c37e47d357a9c80b03742d8f8e3bb56
#
_entry.id   3c37e47d357a9c80b03742d8f8e3bb56
#
_cell.length_a   1.000
_cell.length_b   1.000
_cell.length_c   1.000
_cell.angle_alpha   90.00
_cell.angle_beta   90.00
_cell.angle_gamma   90.00
#
_symmetry.space_group_name_H-M   'P 1'
#
loop_
_entity.id
_entity.type
_entity.pdbx_description
1 polymer ?
#
loop_
_entity_poly.entity_id
_entity_poly.type
_entity_poly.pdbx_seq_one_letter_code
_entity_poly.pdbx_strand_id
1 'polypeptide(L)'
;MENILLCTDGSSFAENIYKYGAWFATQFNASIKVLSVTDIRSQQVANTGNLSGSIGLGASEALLNELVNLEHERAKINNQRARLILDNAAQTLKAEGIEEFKLIHKTGFLVDCLHQFEENSDLIVLGKRGEAADFAAGHLGANVDRIVRSSRKPCLVTSIEFNPIQRILFAYDGSSTGKKILKFLANSPNLQNLEIHLLTVAKDSSDKTATAKLNEAEESLKRASYQPVCSLLEGESEKIIAKYVAEQNINLLLMGAYGHSRIRHLVIGSTTAQLLRSSNIPLLLFH
;
A
#
# COMPACT_ATOMS: atom_id res chain seq x y z
N MET A 1 6.80 11.85 10.34
CA MET A 1 5.50 11.30 9.85
C MET A 1 4.43 11.73 10.82
N GLU A 2 3.43 12.48 10.34
CA GLU A 2 2.39 13.08 11.20
C GLU A 2 0.98 12.62 10.81
N ASN A 3 0.78 12.24 9.55
CA ASN A 3 -0.54 11.90 9.01
C ASN A 3 -0.50 10.60 8.22
N ILE A 4 -1.33 9.63 8.58
CA ILE A 4 -1.46 8.33 7.93
C ILE A 4 -2.85 8.21 7.31
N LEU A 5 -2.92 7.83 6.04
CA LEU A 5 -4.15 7.56 5.31
C LEU A 5 -4.33 6.06 5.13
N LEU A 6 -5.35 5.49 5.77
CA LEU A 6 -5.73 4.09 5.61
C LEU A 6 -6.81 3.99 4.53
N CYS A 7 -6.54 3.26 3.45
CA CYS A 7 -7.50 3.02 2.37
C CYS A 7 -8.12 1.63 2.53
N THR A 8 -9.44 1.57 2.72
CA THR A 8 -10.14 0.32 2.99
C THR A 8 -11.37 0.14 2.08
N ASP A 9 -11.63 -1.11 1.70
CA ASP A 9 -12.82 -1.54 0.97
C ASP A 9 -13.66 -2.55 1.78
N GLY A 10 -13.25 -2.84 3.04
CA GLY A 10 -13.89 -3.80 3.90
C GLY A 10 -13.65 -5.26 3.53
N SER A 11 -12.66 -5.55 2.68
CA SER A 11 -12.22 -6.90 2.35
C SER A 11 -11.58 -7.61 3.56
N SER A 12 -11.25 -8.89 3.40
CA SER A 12 -10.53 -9.68 4.42
C SER A 12 -9.15 -9.12 4.80
N PHE A 13 -8.61 -8.20 4.00
CA PHE A 13 -7.35 -7.49 4.29
C PHE A 13 -7.54 -6.24 5.15
N ALA A 14 -8.78 -5.77 5.33
CA ALA A 14 -9.07 -4.50 5.99
C ALA A 14 -8.55 -4.44 7.43
N GLU A 15 -8.72 -5.51 8.20
CA GLU A 15 -8.26 -5.59 9.58
C GLU A 15 -6.75 -5.35 9.70
N ASN A 16 -5.97 -5.91 8.77
CA ASN A 16 -4.52 -5.73 8.76
C ASN A 16 -4.10 -4.32 8.34
N ILE A 17 -4.88 -3.65 7.48
CA ILE A 17 -4.69 -2.23 7.18
C ILE A 17 -4.77 -1.41 8.47
N TYR A 18 -5.76 -1.70 9.32
CA TYR A 18 -5.98 -0.97 10.57
C TYR A 18 -4.88 -1.26 11.58
N LYS A 19 -4.49 -2.53 11.77
CA LYS A 19 -3.42 -2.94 12.70
C LYS A 19 -2.06 -2.37 12.32
N TYR A 20 -1.66 -2.48 11.05
CA TYR A 20 -0.41 -1.87 10.58
C TYR A 20 -0.46 -0.34 10.65
N GLY A 21 -1.61 0.26 10.31
CA GLY A 21 -1.83 1.69 10.46
C GLY A 21 -1.66 2.16 11.89
N ALA A 22 -2.27 1.45 12.85
CA ALA A 22 -2.15 1.71 14.27
C ALA A 22 -0.71 1.55 14.76
N TRP A 23 0.00 0.49 14.33
CA TRP A 23 1.41 0.30 14.65
C TRP A 23 2.26 1.50 14.21
N PHE A 24 2.11 1.95 12.96
CA PHE A 24 2.84 3.13 12.47
C PHE A 24 2.42 4.41 13.21
N ALA A 25 1.14 4.59 13.49
CA ALA A 25 0.65 5.75 14.23
C ALA A 25 1.25 5.82 15.62
N THR A 26 1.33 4.70 16.34
CA THR A 26 1.96 4.60 17.66
C THR A 26 3.46 4.91 17.59
N GLN A 27 4.19 4.33 16.60
CA GLN A 27 5.63 4.58 16.46
C GLN A 27 5.94 6.04 16.16
N PHE A 28 5.13 6.73 15.39
CA PHE A 28 5.39 8.10 14.92
C PHE A 28 4.56 9.17 15.63
N ASN A 29 3.69 8.80 16.55
CA ASN A 29 2.69 9.68 17.16
C ASN A 29 1.87 10.42 16.08
N ALA A 30 1.39 9.68 15.09
CA ALA A 30 0.76 10.21 13.90
C ALA A 30 -0.77 10.10 13.98
N SER A 31 -1.48 11.05 13.38
CA SER A 31 -2.93 11.00 13.24
C SER A 31 -3.37 10.09 12.11
N ILE A 32 -4.53 9.43 12.27
CA ILE A 32 -5.09 8.50 11.30
C ILE A 32 -6.32 9.10 10.61
N LYS A 33 -6.38 8.93 9.28
CA LYS A 33 -7.60 9.09 8.48
C LYS A 33 -7.92 7.78 7.81
N VAL A 34 -9.15 7.31 7.94
CA VAL A 34 -9.64 6.10 7.26
C VAL A 34 -10.51 6.53 6.08
N LEU A 35 -10.13 6.16 4.89
CA LEU A 35 -10.83 6.45 3.65
C LEU A 35 -11.46 5.17 3.08
N SER A 36 -12.79 5.16 2.99
CA SER A 36 -13.54 4.17 2.23
C SER A 36 -14.11 4.81 0.98
N VAL A 37 -13.88 4.22 -0.19
CA VAL A 37 -14.35 4.73 -1.48
C VAL A 37 -15.29 3.75 -2.13
N THR A 38 -16.53 4.18 -2.41
CA THR A 38 -17.42 3.47 -3.31
C THR A 38 -17.03 3.82 -4.75
N ASP A 39 -16.31 2.90 -5.42
CA ASP A 39 -15.79 3.13 -6.77
C ASP A 39 -16.92 3.02 -7.82
N ILE A 40 -17.20 4.11 -8.53
CA ILE A 40 -18.26 4.18 -9.55
C ILE A 40 -18.01 3.29 -10.76
N ARG A 41 -16.76 2.85 -11.01
CA ARG A 41 -16.45 1.91 -12.10
C ARG A 41 -17.05 0.53 -11.85
N SER A 42 -17.14 0.09 -10.62
CA SER A 42 -17.81 -1.17 -10.27
C SER A 42 -19.30 -1.11 -10.56
N GLN A 43 -19.88 0.09 -10.66
CA GLN A 43 -21.30 0.32 -10.96
C GLN A 43 -21.57 0.33 -12.48
N GLN A 44 -20.63 0.80 -13.31
CA GLN A 44 -20.80 0.91 -14.76
C GLN A 44 -20.80 -0.44 -15.48
N VAL A 45 -20.13 -1.46 -14.95
CA VAL A 45 -20.11 -2.80 -15.55
C VAL A 45 -21.50 -3.48 -15.54
N ALA A 46 -22.39 -3.07 -14.64
CA ALA A 46 -23.75 -3.60 -14.58
C ALA A 46 -24.72 -2.93 -15.58
N ASN A 47 -24.34 -1.81 -16.18
CA ASN A 47 -25.22 -0.99 -17.05
C ASN A 47 -25.02 -1.17 -18.57
N THR A 48 -24.13 -2.07 -19.02
CA THR A 48 -23.90 -2.30 -20.47
C THR A 48 -24.87 -3.32 -21.10
N GLY A 49 -26.07 -3.43 -20.61
CA GLY A 49 -27.18 -3.98 -21.39
C GLY A 49 -27.60 -2.97 -22.47
N ASN A 50 -27.28 -3.25 -23.72
CA ASN A 50 -27.69 -2.44 -24.89
C ASN A 50 -29.23 -2.30 -24.95
N LEU A 51 -29.75 -1.22 -24.36
CA LEU A 51 -31.17 -0.84 -24.45
C LEU A 51 -31.47 0.05 -25.69
N SER A 52 -30.61 0.02 -26.70
CA SER A 52 -30.79 0.74 -27.96
C SER A 52 -31.65 -0.05 -28.93
N GLY A 53 -32.96 -0.05 -28.73
CA GLY A 53 -33.88 -0.61 -29.72
C GLY A 53 -35.35 -0.51 -29.30
N SER A 54 -36.08 0.45 -29.83
CA SER A 54 -37.53 0.59 -29.84
C SER A 54 -38.28 0.57 -28.49
N ILE A 55 -38.04 1.60 -27.70
CA ILE A 55 -38.91 1.92 -26.56
C ILE A 55 -39.82 3.08 -26.97
N GLY A 56 -41.16 2.86 -26.98
CA GLY A 56 -42.14 3.93 -27.23
C GLY A 56 -42.06 5.03 -26.13
N LEU A 57 -42.40 6.28 -26.49
CA LEU A 57 -42.24 7.47 -25.64
C LEU A 57 -42.80 7.31 -24.21
N GLY A 58 -43.93 6.63 -24.02
CA GLY A 58 -44.50 6.40 -22.69
C GLY A 58 -43.82 5.32 -21.86
N ALA A 59 -43.25 4.29 -22.53
CA ALA A 59 -42.46 3.26 -21.87
C ALA A 59 -41.08 3.80 -21.42
N SER A 60 -40.56 4.83 -22.08
CA SER A 60 -39.31 5.51 -21.73
C SER A 60 -39.39 6.22 -20.39
N GLU A 61 -40.50 6.91 -20.08
CA GLU A 61 -40.66 7.65 -18.80
C GLU A 61 -40.80 6.70 -17.62
N ALA A 62 -41.56 5.64 -17.73
CA ALA A 62 -41.71 4.62 -16.70
C ALA A 62 -40.37 3.91 -16.42
N LEU A 63 -39.61 3.57 -17.46
CA LEU A 63 -38.29 2.97 -17.32
C LEU A 63 -37.25 3.91 -16.68
N LEU A 64 -37.30 5.20 -17.05
CA LEU A 64 -36.42 6.22 -16.42
C LEU A 64 -36.73 6.36 -14.93
N ASN A 65 -37.99 6.40 -14.52
CA ASN A 65 -38.38 6.46 -13.13
C ASN A 65 -37.95 5.20 -12.36
N GLU A 66 -38.04 4.02 -12.96
CA GLU A 66 -37.57 2.78 -12.37
C GLU A 66 -36.03 2.76 -12.22
N LEU A 67 -35.29 3.23 -13.23
CA LEU A 67 -33.83 3.37 -13.16
C LEU A 67 -33.40 4.35 -12.05
N VAL A 68 -34.07 5.50 -11.92
CA VAL A 68 -33.79 6.45 -10.83
C VAL A 68 -34.03 5.82 -9.47
N ASN A 69 -35.12 5.08 -9.29
CA ASN A 69 -35.42 4.40 -8.03
C ASN A 69 -34.35 3.33 -7.71
N LEU A 70 -33.93 2.54 -8.71
CA LEU A 70 -32.86 1.55 -8.55
C LEU A 70 -31.51 2.21 -8.15
N GLU A 71 -31.18 3.35 -8.77
CA GLU A 71 -29.95 4.10 -8.39
C GLU A 71 -30.06 4.66 -6.98
N HIS A 72 -31.23 5.14 -6.53
CA HIS A 72 -31.42 5.55 -5.15
C HIS A 72 -31.27 4.41 -4.13
N GLU A 73 -31.85 3.25 -4.41
CA GLU A 73 -31.70 2.07 -3.55
C GLU A 73 -30.24 1.57 -3.51
N ARG A 74 -29.55 1.56 -4.64
CA ARG A 74 -28.10 1.24 -4.70
C ARG A 74 -27.27 2.22 -3.87
N ALA A 75 -27.51 3.51 -4.01
CA ALA A 75 -26.80 4.53 -3.23
C ALA A 75 -27.02 4.33 -1.72
N LYS A 76 -28.25 3.99 -1.30
CA LYS A 76 -28.58 3.68 0.08
C LYS A 76 -27.82 2.46 0.60
N ILE A 77 -27.80 1.37 -0.15
CA ILE A 77 -27.06 0.14 0.18
C ILE A 77 -25.55 0.44 0.28
N ASN A 78 -24.99 1.16 -0.68
CA ASN A 78 -23.57 1.53 -0.67
C ASN A 78 -23.20 2.40 0.54
N ASN A 79 -24.07 3.34 0.91
CA ASN A 79 -23.88 4.17 2.12
C ASN A 79 -23.94 3.34 3.39
N GLN A 80 -24.88 2.40 3.50
CA GLN A 80 -24.96 1.48 4.63
C GLN A 80 -23.72 0.61 4.75
N ARG A 81 -23.27 0.04 3.61
CA ARG A 81 -22.04 -0.75 3.54
C ARG A 81 -20.81 0.05 3.97
N ALA A 82 -20.65 1.28 3.45
CA ALA A 82 -19.53 2.15 3.82
C ALA A 82 -19.53 2.47 5.33
N ARG A 83 -20.70 2.68 5.94
CA ARG A 83 -20.83 2.85 7.40
C ARG A 83 -20.31 1.61 8.14
N LEU A 84 -20.76 0.41 7.77
CA LEU A 84 -20.31 -0.83 8.41
C LEU A 84 -18.78 -1.02 8.30
N ILE A 85 -18.21 -0.71 7.14
CA ILE A 85 -16.75 -0.75 6.93
C ILE A 85 -16.04 0.23 7.87
N LEU A 86 -16.51 1.46 7.96
CA LEU A 86 -15.91 2.49 8.80
C LEU A 86 -16.14 2.22 10.30
N ASP A 87 -17.27 1.67 10.68
CA ASP A 87 -17.54 1.25 12.08
C ASP A 87 -16.59 0.11 12.50
N ASN A 88 -16.34 -0.85 11.62
CA ASN A 88 -15.34 -1.91 11.87
C ASN A 88 -13.94 -1.31 12.01
N ALA A 89 -13.56 -0.39 11.12
CA ALA A 89 -12.28 0.32 11.22
C ALA A 89 -12.13 1.03 12.58
N ALA A 90 -13.19 1.74 13.02
CA ALA A 90 -13.19 2.42 14.30
C ALA A 90 -13.04 1.47 15.48
N GLN A 91 -13.73 0.33 15.46
CA GLN A 91 -13.63 -0.68 16.51
C GLN A 91 -12.21 -1.26 16.59
N THR A 92 -11.63 -1.63 15.44
CA THR A 92 -10.28 -2.19 15.38
C THR A 92 -9.23 -1.17 15.83
N LEU A 93 -9.30 0.08 15.36
CA LEU A 93 -8.35 1.13 15.77
C LEU A 93 -8.41 1.40 17.27
N LYS A 94 -9.61 1.45 17.87
CA LYS A 94 -9.77 1.59 19.33
C LYS A 94 -9.20 0.40 20.08
N ALA A 95 -9.39 -0.82 19.59
CA ALA A 95 -8.81 -2.02 20.19
C ALA A 95 -7.27 -2.01 20.15
N GLU A 96 -6.68 -1.36 19.13
CA GLU A 96 -5.23 -1.14 19.00
C GLU A 96 -4.73 0.11 19.77
N GLY A 97 -5.61 0.76 20.56
CA GLY A 97 -5.24 1.89 21.41
C GLY A 97 -5.20 3.25 20.70
N ILE A 98 -5.75 3.37 19.49
CA ILE A 98 -5.86 4.63 18.77
C ILE A 98 -7.21 5.27 19.09
N GLU A 99 -7.19 6.37 19.83
CA GLU A 99 -8.39 7.08 20.26
C GLU A 99 -8.88 8.13 19.27
N GLU A 100 -7.93 8.81 18.57
CA GLU A 100 -8.23 9.91 17.67
C GLU A 100 -7.97 9.51 16.20
N PHE A 101 -9.04 9.48 15.41
CA PHE A 101 -8.98 9.23 13.97
C PHE A 101 -10.17 9.87 13.26
N LYS A 102 -10.05 10.04 11.94
CA LYS A 102 -11.14 10.57 11.09
C LYS A 102 -11.64 9.48 10.14
N LEU A 103 -12.95 9.28 10.10
CA LEU A 103 -13.60 8.35 9.18
C LEU A 103 -14.16 9.14 7.99
N ILE A 104 -13.86 8.70 6.77
CA ILE A 104 -14.21 9.39 5.54
C ILE A 104 -14.80 8.40 4.56
N HIS A 105 -16.04 8.66 4.10
CA HIS A 105 -16.63 7.97 2.96
C HIS A 105 -16.66 8.91 1.75
N LYS A 106 -16.26 8.39 0.59
CA LYS A 106 -16.36 9.08 -0.70
C LYS A 106 -16.97 8.15 -1.75
N THR A 107 -17.69 8.74 -2.69
CA THR A 107 -18.16 8.06 -3.90
C THR A 107 -17.48 8.72 -5.08
N GLY A 108 -16.85 7.93 -5.95
CA GLY A 108 -16.13 8.46 -7.11
C GLY A 108 -15.06 7.50 -7.61
N PHE A 109 -14.14 7.99 -8.44
CA PHE A 109 -12.97 7.23 -8.84
C PHE A 109 -11.97 7.14 -7.69
N LEU A 110 -11.51 5.92 -7.39
CA LEU A 110 -10.64 5.65 -6.23
C LEU A 110 -9.39 6.54 -6.24
N VAL A 111 -8.70 6.64 -7.36
CA VAL A 111 -7.46 7.42 -7.48
C VAL A 111 -7.71 8.91 -7.26
N ASP A 112 -8.80 9.46 -7.82
CA ASP A 112 -9.14 10.87 -7.65
C ASP A 112 -9.52 11.19 -6.20
N CYS A 113 -10.27 10.29 -5.56
CA CYS A 113 -10.59 10.40 -4.14
C CYS A 113 -9.33 10.33 -3.28
N LEU A 114 -8.39 9.42 -3.61
CA LEU A 114 -7.12 9.29 -2.89
C LEU A 114 -6.31 10.60 -2.96
N HIS A 115 -6.12 11.15 -4.16
CA HIS A 115 -5.32 12.37 -4.36
C HIS A 115 -5.82 13.57 -3.56
N GLN A 116 -7.12 13.66 -3.28
CA GLN A 116 -7.67 14.72 -2.41
C GLN A 116 -7.11 14.68 -0.98
N PHE A 117 -6.69 13.51 -0.50
CA PHE A 117 -6.19 13.30 0.86
C PHE A 117 -4.68 13.06 0.91
N GLU A 118 -4.07 12.65 -0.21
CA GLU A 118 -2.66 12.30 -0.31
C GLU A 118 -1.73 13.47 0.03
N GLU A 119 -2.05 14.68 -0.42
CA GLU A 119 -1.19 15.87 -0.18
C GLU A 119 -0.96 16.10 1.32
N ASN A 120 -1.96 15.85 2.14
CA ASN A 120 -1.93 16.02 3.59
C ASN A 120 -1.65 14.69 4.33
N SER A 121 -0.99 13.75 3.68
CA SER A 121 -0.61 12.46 4.25
C SER A 121 0.87 12.19 4.02
N ASP A 122 1.51 11.50 4.97
CA ASP A 122 2.90 11.11 4.90
C ASP A 122 3.08 9.65 4.54
N LEU A 123 2.04 8.84 4.81
CA LEU A 123 1.97 7.41 4.52
C LEU A 123 0.58 7.04 4.05
N ILE A 124 0.50 6.23 3.00
CA ILE A 124 -0.74 5.58 2.55
C ILE A 124 -0.64 4.10 2.88
N VAL A 125 -1.66 3.55 3.55
CA VAL A 125 -1.74 2.12 3.88
C VAL A 125 -2.90 1.49 3.12
N LEU A 126 -2.64 0.38 2.46
CA LEU A 126 -3.62 -0.34 1.64
C LEU A 126 -3.40 -1.85 1.71
N GLY A 127 -4.45 -2.62 1.54
CA GLY A 127 -4.38 -4.09 1.48
C GLY A 127 -3.81 -4.57 0.15
N LYS A 128 -3.08 -5.66 0.17
CA LYS A 128 -2.49 -6.29 -1.03
C LYS A 128 -3.54 -6.68 -2.08
N ARG A 129 -4.74 -7.01 -1.65
CA ARG A 129 -5.89 -7.35 -2.49
C ARG A 129 -7.14 -6.68 -1.95
N GLY A 130 -8.13 -6.50 -2.81
CA GLY A 130 -9.43 -5.98 -2.44
C GLY A 130 -10.50 -7.07 -2.43
N GLU A 131 -11.76 -6.67 -2.42
CA GLU A 131 -12.95 -7.51 -2.34
C GLU A 131 -13.04 -8.61 -3.40
N ALA A 132 -12.45 -8.40 -4.59
CA ALA A 132 -12.40 -9.39 -5.67
C ALA A 132 -11.24 -10.41 -5.52
N ALA A 133 -10.60 -10.48 -4.35
CA ALA A 133 -9.40 -11.30 -4.11
C ALA A 133 -9.61 -12.80 -4.27
N ASP A 134 -10.82 -13.28 -4.00
CA ASP A 134 -11.13 -14.71 -3.99
C ASP A 134 -11.11 -15.34 -5.39
N PHE A 135 -11.18 -14.52 -6.44
CA PHE A 135 -11.27 -15.01 -7.84
C PHE A 135 -9.91 -15.13 -8.55
N ALA A 136 -8.80 -14.67 -7.97
CA ALA A 136 -7.52 -14.63 -8.66
C ALA A 136 -6.34 -14.85 -7.72
N ALA A 137 -6.08 -16.10 -7.33
CA ALA A 137 -4.87 -16.45 -6.59
C ALA A 137 -3.61 -16.01 -7.37
N GLY A 138 -2.72 -15.25 -6.71
CA GLY A 138 -1.44 -14.81 -7.29
C GLY A 138 -1.46 -13.46 -8.03
N HIS A 139 -2.61 -12.78 -8.17
CA HIS A 139 -2.67 -11.45 -8.78
C HIS A 139 -2.68 -10.32 -7.74
N LEU A 140 -1.98 -9.23 -8.05
CA LEU A 140 -2.07 -7.97 -7.31
C LEU A 140 -3.44 -7.34 -7.56
N GLY A 141 -4.08 -6.79 -6.54
CA GLY A 141 -5.34 -6.06 -6.71
C GLY A 141 -5.17 -4.88 -7.68
N ALA A 142 -6.09 -4.72 -8.63
CA ALA A 142 -6.01 -3.65 -9.63
C ALA A 142 -5.95 -2.24 -8.99
N ASN A 143 -6.55 -2.07 -7.82
CA ASN A 143 -6.52 -0.82 -7.07
C ASN A 143 -5.16 -0.56 -6.43
N VAL A 144 -4.50 -1.60 -5.91
CA VAL A 144 -3.12 -1.50 -5.37
C VAL A 144 -2.16 -1.03 -6.44
N ASP A 145 -2.17 -1.68 -7.62
CA ASP A 145 -1.34 -1.32 -8.75
C ASP A 145 -1.56 0.15 -9.18
N ARG A 146 -2.82 0.60 -9.24
CA ARG A 146 -3.15 1.98 -9.60
C ARG A 146 -2.69 2.98 -8.55
N ILE A 147 -2.93 2.71 -7.26
CA ILE A 147 -2.52 3.59 -6.17
C ILE A 147 -1.02 3.69 -6.11
N VAL A 148 -0.30 2.55 -6.07
CA VAL A 148 1.17 2.54 -6.02
C VAL A 148 1.77 3.27 -7.21
N ARG A 149 1.18 3.22 -8.41
CA ARG A 149 1.68 3.96 -9.57
C ARG A 149 1.38 5.44 -9.56
N SER A 150 0.25 5.85 -9.02
CA SER A 150 -0.19 7.25 -9.06
C SER A 150 0.25 8.05 -7.84
N SER A 151 0.55 7.39 -6.73
CA SER A 151 0.96 8.06 -5.49
C SER A 151 2.35 8.68 -5.59
N ARG A 152 2.53 9.80 -4.90
CA ARG A 152 3.81 10.46 -4.66
C ARG A 152 4.32 10.24 -3.24
N LYS A 153 3.50 9.61 -2.39
CA LYS A 153 3.80 9.36 -0.98
C LYS A 153 4.19 7.90 -0.79
N PRO A 154 4.95 7.57 0.23
CA PRO A 154 5.21 6.18 0.59
C PRO A 154 3.93 5.39 0.75
N CYS A 155 3.90 4.17 0.17
CA CYS A 155 2.75 3.26 0.24
C CYS A 155 3.12 2.00 1.00
N LEU A 156 2.44 1.73 2.10
CA LEU A 156 2.51 0.44 2.80
C LEU A 156 1.44 -0.49 2.23
N VAL A 157 1.87 -1.55 1.56
CA VAL A 157 0.99 -2.63 1.10
C VAL A 157 1.04 -3.75 2.14
N THR A 158 -0.08 -3.97 2.84
CA THR A 158 -0.13 -4.91 3.98
C THR A 158 -0.21 -6.36 3.52
N SER A 159 0.28 -7.27 4.37
CA SER A 159 0.16 -8.73 4.21
C SER A 159 -1.23 -9.24 4.58
N ILE A 160 -1.46 -10.55 4.35
CA ILE A 160 -2.71 -11.24 4.72
C ILE A 160 -2.85 -11.35 6.24
N GLU A 161 -1.73 -11.50 6.96
CA GLU A 161 -1.69 -11.64 8.40
C GLU A 161 -0.90 -10.48 9.00
N PHE A 162 -1.34 -10.00 10.16
CA PHE A 162 -0.60 -9.03 10.94
C PHE A 162 0.48 -9.74 11.76
N ASN A 163 1.72 -9.31 11.59
CA ASN A 163 2.83 -9.70 12.44
C ASN A 163 3.51 -8.44 12.98
N PRO A 164 3.77 -8.36 14.29
CA PRO A 164 4.49 -7.22 14.88
C PRO A 164 5.83 -7.01 14.18
N ILE A 165 6.13 -5.76 13.83
CA ILE A 165 7.37 -5.42 13.14
C ILE A 165 8.50 -5.36 14.16
N GLN A 166 9.50 -6.24 14.00
CA GLN A 166 10.71 -6.34 14.80
C GLN A 166 11.97 -6.24 13.94
N ARG A 167 11.90 -6.76 12.70
CA ARG A 167 13.00 -6.80 11.75
C ARG A 167 12.60 -6.18 10.44
N ILE A 168 13.35 -5.20 10.01
CA ILE A 168 13.14 -4.48 8.76
C ILE A 168 14.23 -4.85 7.78
N LEU A 169 13.86 -5.28 6.57
CA LEU A 169 14.79 -5.39 5.45
C LEU A 169 14.69 -4.14 4.58
N PHE A 170 15.80 -3.47 4.40
CA PHE A 170 15.95 -2.44 3.39
C PHE A 170 16.71 -3.00 2.17
N ALA A 171 16.00 -3.24 1.08
CA ALA A 171 16.59 -3.62 -0.20
C ALA A 171 17.14 -2.38 -0.91
N TYR A 172 18.46 -2.20 -0.84
CA TYR A 172 19.15 -1.00 -1.31
C TYR A 172 19.87 -1.23 -2.64
N ASP A 173 19.57 -0.39 -3.63
CA ASP A 173 20.15 -0.46 -4.98
C ASP A 173 21.05 0.76 -5.31
N GLY A 174 21.20 1.69 -4.39
CA GLY A 174 21.94 2.93 -4.59
C GLY A 174 21.22 3.99 -5.43
N SER A 175 19.93 3.78 -5.74
CA SER A 175 19.10 4.72 -6.50
C SER A 175 18.77 5.98 -5.70
N SER A 176 18.23 7.01 -6.39
CA SER A 176 17.69 8.20 -5.74
C SER A 176 16.57 7.88 -4.74
N THR A 177 15.74 6.88 -5.05
CA THR A 177 14.70 6.40 -4.14
C THR A 177 15.30 5.68 -2.93
N GLY A 178 16.34 4.85 -3.12
CA GLY A 178 17.10 4.26 -2.03
C GLY A 178 17.67 5.31 -1.07
N LYS A 179 18.20 6.44 -1.61
CA LYS A 179 18.66 7.56 -0.79
C LYS A 179 17.54 8.27 -0.02
N LYS A 180 16.31 8.33 -0.58
CA LYS A 180 15.14 8.83 0.17
C LYS A 180 14.79 7.91 1.34
N ILE A 181 14.89 6.58 1.17
CA ILE A 181 14.66 5.61 2.24
C ILE A 181 15.72 5.74 3.34
N LEU A 182 17.00 5.91 2.99
CA LEU A 182 18.05 6.20 3.96
C LEU A 182 17.73 7.45 4.79
N LYS A 183 17.32 8.53 4.12
CA LYS A 183 16.91 9.77 4.78
C LYS A 183 15.69 9.58 5.68
N PHE A 184 14.71 8.78 5.24
CA PHE A 184 13.55 8.44 6.05
C PHE A 184 13.96 7.71 7.33
N LEU A 185 14.78 6.67 7.23
CA LEU A 185 15.30 5.94 8.40
C LEU A 185 16.11 6.87 9.31
N ALA A 186 17.03 7.66 8.76
CA ALA A 186 17.85 8.60 9.54
C ALA A 186 17.01 9.63 10.33
N ASN A 187 15.83 10.00 9.83
CA ASN A 187 14.88 10.89 10.49
C ASN A 187 13.81 10.16 11.32
N SER A 188 13.98 8.86 11.56
CA SER A 188 13.01 8.03 12.28
C SER A 188 13.63 7.37 13.53
N PRO A 189 14.02 8.16 14.55
CA PRO A 189 14.66 7.62 15.75
C PRO A 189 13.78 6.59 16.47
N ASN A 190 12.49 6.64 16.28
CA ASN A 190 11.51 5.71 16.86
C ASN A 190 11.66 4.27 16.33
N LEU A 191 12.39 4.08 15.23
CA LEU A 191 12.66 2.77 14.65
C LEU A 191 14.03 2.20 15.05
N GLN A 192 14.83 2.92 15.86
CA GLN A 192 16.18 2.49 16.24
C GLN A 192 16.23 1.24 17.13
N ASN A 193 15.12 0.93 17.81
CA ASN A 193 14.98 -0.30 18.61
C ASN A 193 14.66 -1.54 17.76
N LEU A 194 14.43 -1.37 16.45
CA LEU A 194 14.19 -2.46 15.52
C LEU A 194 15.49 -2.92 14.87
N GLU A 195 15.58 -4.20 14.56
CA GLU A 195 16.70 -4.77 13.82
C GLU A 195 16.60 -4.39 12.34
N ILE A 196 17.61 -3.65 11.84
CA ILE A 196 17.65 -3.21 10.44
C ILE A 196 18.62 -4.09 9.66
N HIS A 197 18.13 -4.77 8.64
CA HIS A 197 18.95 -5.47 7.64
C HIS A 197 19.08 -4.59 6.39
N LEU A 198 20.30 -4.34 5.95
CA LEU A 198 20.62 -3.61 4.73
C LEU A 198 21.15 -4.58 3.69
N LEU A 199 20.36 -4.88 2.68
CA LEU A 199 20.70 -5.85 1.63
C LEU A 199 20.91 -5.14 0.29
N THR A 200 22.05 -5.37 -0.33
CA THR A 200 22.31 -5.06 -1.72
C THR A 200 22.45 -6.38 -2.50
N VAL A 201 21.72 -6.49 -3.62
CA VAL A 201 21.86 -7.62 -4.54
C VAL A 201 22.62 -7.15 -5.76
N ALA A 202 23.73 -7.82 -6.08
CA ALA A 202 24.57 -7.56 -7.23
C ALA A 202 24.48 -8.71 -8.24
N LYS A 203 24.88 -8.46 -9.48
CA LYS A 203 25.03 -9.52 -10.50
C LYS A 203 26.29 -10.38 -10.27
N ASP A 204 27.28 -9.79 -9.62
CA ASP A 204 28.56 -10.37 -9.29
C ASP A 204 28.96 -9.90 -7.89
N SER A 205 29.32 -10.81 -7.01
CA SER A 205 29.75 -10.53 -5.64
C SER A 205 31.05 -9.71 -5.56
N SER A 206 31.83 -9.66 -6.64
CA SER A 206 33.05 -8.84 -6.76
C SER A 206 32.77 -7.41 -7.24
N ASP A 207 31.50 -6.98 -7.41
CA ASP A 207 31.13 -5.63 -7.85
C ASP A 207 31.53 -4.58 -6.81
N LYS A 208 32.68 -3.93 -7.06
CA LYS A 208 33.20 -2.86 -6.20
C LYS A 208 32.25 -1.69 -6.07
N THR A 209 31.42 -1.42 -7.09
CA THR A 209 30.44 -0.34 -7.08
C THR A 209 29.28 -0.66 -6.11
N ALA A 210 28.79 -1.91 -6.15
CA ALA A 210 27.77 -2.39 -5.22
C ALA A 210 28.29 -2.36 -3.78
N THR A 211 29.52 -2.82 -3.54
CA THR A 211 30.19 -2.77 -2.24
C THR A 211 30.33 -1.34 -1.73
N ALA A 212 30.80 -0.40 -2.56
CA ALA A 212 30.96 1.00 -2.16
C ALA A 212 29.62 1.65 -1.79
N LYS A 213 28.54 1.37 -2.57
CA LYS A 213 27.19 1.85 -2.25
C LYS A 213 26.67 1.30 -0.92
N LEU A 214 26.87 -0.01 -0.69
CA LEU A 214 26.44 -0.64 0.56
C LEU A 214 27.15 0.00 1.77
N ASN A 215 28.47 0.20 1.69
CA ASN A 215 29.26 0.83 2.75
C ASN A 215 28.83 2.28 3.02
N GLU A 216 28.57 3.07 1.95
CA GLU A 216 28.03 4.45 2.09
C GLU A 216 26.68 4.45 2.83
N ALA A 217 25.81 3.51 2.51
CA ALA A 217 24.50 3.38 3.15
C ALA A 217 24.62 2.92 4.62
N GLU A 218 25.49 1.96 4.89
CA GLU A 218 25.81 1.51 6.25
C GLU A 218 26.32 2.66 7.12
N GLU A 219 27.30 3.43 6.65
CA GLU A 219 27.82 4.59 7.37
C GLU A 219 26.74 5.64 7.62
N SER A 220 25.84 5.85 6.66
CA SER A 220 24.69 6.77 6.80
C SER A 220 23.76 6.34 7.93
N LEU A 221 23.44 5.04 8.01
CA LEU A 221 22.61 4.47 9.07
C LEU A 221 23.32 4.50 10.43
N LYS A 222 24.62 4.20 10.48
CA LYS A 222 25.42 4.28 11.72
C LYS A 222 25.46 5.71 12.27
N ARG A 223 25.62 6.72 11.41
CA ARG A 223 25.52 8.14 11.81
C ARG A 223 24.18 8.51 12.40
N ALA A 224 23.12 7.83 11.99
CA ALA A 224 21.77 7.96 12.54
C ALA A 224 21.51 7.01 13.74
N SER A 225 22.57 6.47 14.36
CA SER A 225 22.51 5.58 15.53
C SER A 225 21.85 4.22 15.29
N TYR A 226 21.75 3.77 14.05
CA TYR A 226 21.36 2.40 13.73
C TYR A 226 22.59 1.48 13.75
N GLN A 227 22.35 0.19 13.98
CA GLN A 227 23.35 -0.89 13.87
C GLN A 227 22.88 -1.89 12.79
N PRO A 228 23.01 -1.56 11.49
CA PRO A 228 22.45 -2.41 10.45
C PRO A 228 23.26 -3.71 10.28
N VAL A 229 22.53 -4.81 10.05
CA VAL A 229 23.11 -6.06 9.54
C VAL A 229 23.25 -5.94 8.03
N CYS A 230 24.47 -5.78 7.53
CA CYS A 230 24.74 -5.54 6.11
C CYS A 230 25.04 -6.83 5.36
N SER A 231 24.47 -6.98 4.18
CA SER A 231 24.68 -8.15 3.30
C SER A 231 24.78 -7.71 1.83
N LEU A 232 25.81 -8.23 1.15
CA LEU A 232 25.94 -8.16 -0.31
C LEU A 232 25.79 -9.58 -0.85
N LEU A 233 24.74 -9.82 -1.63
CA LEU A 233 24.44 -11.15 -2.19
C LEU A 233 24.39 -11.08 -3.72
N GLU A 234 24.76 -12.19 -4.34
CA GLU A 234 24.74 -12.35 -5.79
C GLU A 234 23.48 -13.07 -6.25
N GLY A 235 22.85 -12.59 -7.32
CA GLY A 235 21.75 -13.29 -7.97
C GLY A 235 20.64 -12.39 -8.52
N GLU A 236 19.48 -12.99 -8.73
CA GLU A 236 18.27 -12.29 -9.15
C GLU A 236 17.62 -11.64 -7.94
N SER A 237 17.43 -10.32 -7.98
CA SER A 237 17.02 -9.53 -6.83
C SER A 237 15.76 -10.05 -6.15
N GLU A 238 14.72 -10.41 -6.91
CA GLU A 238 13.46 -10.91 -6.36
C GLU A 238 13.60 -12.25 -5.63
N LYS A 239 14.42 -13.14 -6.16
CA LYS A 239 14.66 -14.46 -5.55
C LYS A 239 15.50 -14.34 -4.27
N ILE A 240 16.57 -13.53 -4.34
CA ILE A 240 17.46 -13.29 -3.20
C ILE A 240 16.74 -12.59 -2.07
N ILE A 241 15.95 -11.51 -2.36
CA ILE A 241 15.17 -10.79 -1.35
C ILE A 241 14.15 -11.73 -0.71
N ALA A 242 13.39 -12.51 -1.50
CA ALA A 242 12.38 -13.42 -0.96
C ALA A 242 13.00 -14.50 -0.06
N LYS A 243 14.16 -15.07 -0.46
CA LYS A 243 14.92 -16.03 0.32
C LYS A 243 15.41 -15.39 1.64
N TYR A 244 16.01 -14.21 1.56
CA TYR A 244 16.52 -13.48 2.72
C TYR A 244 15.41 -13.15 3.74
N VAL A 245 14.25 -12.70 3.27
CA VAL A 245 13.08 -12.45 4.08
C VAL A 245 12.69 -13.67 4.91
N ALA A 246 12.66 -14.86 4.28
CA ALA A 246 12.30 -16.10 4.96
C ALA A 246 13.39 -16.57 5.95
N GLU A 247 14.67 -16.52 5.56
CA GLU A 247 15.79 -17.01 6.37
C GLU A 247 16.06 -16.12 7.59
N GLN A 248 15.86 -14.79 7.46
CA GLN A 248 16.13 -13.83 8.54
C GLN A 248 14.88 -13.43 9.32
N ASN A 249 13.74 -14.07 9.08
CA ASN A 249 12.45 -13.76 9.74
C ASN A 249 12.11 -12.25 9.67
N ILE A 250 12.25 -11.65 8.50
CA ILE A 250 11.94 -10.24 8.27
C ILE A 250 10.42 -10.01 8.38
N ASN A 251 10.02 -8.89 8.99
CA ASN A 251 8.60 -8.55 9.19
C ASN A 251 8.14 -7.34 8.36
N LEU A 252 9.08 -6.56 7.80
CA LEU A 252 8.77 -5.42 6.93
C LEU A 252 9.87 -5.29 5.87
N LEU A 253 9.46 -5.14 4.60
CA LEU A 253 10.39 -4.86 3.50
C LEU A 253 10.25 -3.40 3.05
N LEU A 254 11.38 -2.65 3.07
CA LEU A 254 11.51 -1.31 2.51
C LEU A 254 12.20 -1.38 1.16
N MET A 255 11.59 -0.78 0.13
CA MET A 255 12.20 -0.73 -1.20
C MET A 255 11.61 0.39 -2.07
N GLY A 256 12.24 0.67 -3.21
CA GLY A 256 11.69 1.56 -4.21
C GLY A 256 10.51 0.91 -4.97
N ALA A 257 9.50 1.71 -5.31
CA ALA A 257 8.37 1.25 -6.13
C ALA A 257 8.75 1.03 -7.60
N TYR A 258 9.80 1.72 -8.08
CA TYR A 258 10.24 1.69 -9.48
C TYR A 258 11.69 1.24 -9.59
N GLY A 259 11.99 0.48 -10.66
CA GLY A 259 13.36 0.10 -10.99
C GLY A 259 14.12 1.18 -11.77
N HIS A 260 15.32 0.85 -12.26
CA HIS A 260 16.22 1.76 -12.97
C HIS A 260 15.75 2.20 -14.39
N SER A 261 14.57 1.81 -14.86
CA SER A 261 14.10 2.16 -16.20
C SER A 261 13.74 3.66 -16.32
N ARG A 262 14.03 4.25 -17.49
CA ARG A 262 13.78 5.68 -17.77
C ARG A 262 12.30 6.07 -17.81
N ILE A 263 11.38 5.10 -17.81
CA ILE A 263 9.92 5.33 -17.85
C ILE A 263 9.36 5.19 -16.41
N ARG A 264 9.81 6.10 -15.54
CA ARG A 264 9.60 6.01 -14.07
C ARG A 264 8.16 6.22 -13.59
N HIS A 265 7.24 6.68 -14.42
CA HIS A 265 5.90 7.10 -13.95
C HIS A 265 4.75 6.23 -14.44
N LEU A 266 5.03 5.17 -15.21
CA LEU A 266 3.97 4.39 -15.85
C LEU A 266 3.91 2.90 -15.46
N VAL A 267 4.99 2.34 -14.89
CA VAL A 267 5.06 0.89 -14.60
C VAL A 267 5.80 0.65 -13.29
N ILE A 268 5.20 -0.14 -12.38
CA ILE A 268 5.91 -0.66 -11.20
C ILE A 268 7.10 -1.50 -11.66
N GLY A 269 8.24 -1.40 -10.97
CA GLY A 269 9.43 -2.20 -11.28
C GLY A 269 9.13 -3.70 -11.26
N SER A 270 9.74 -4.48 -12.15
CA SER A 270 9.50 -5.93 -12.23
C SER A 270 9.75 -6.65 -10.91
N THR A 271 10.86 -6.35 -10.24
CA THR A 271 11.19 -6.87 -8.91
C THR A 271 10.14 -6.49 -7.87
N THR A 272 9.71 -5.22 -7.83
CA THR A 272 8.68 -4.75 -6.91
C THR A 272 7.34 -5.42 -7.17
N ALA A 273 6.92 -5.53 -8.44
CA ALA A 273 5.68 -6.19 -8.82
C ALA A 273 5.67 -7.68 -8.44
N GLN A 274 6.81 -8.36 -8.60
CA GLN A 274 6.95 -9.77 -8.25
C GLN A 274 6.92 -9.95 -6.73
N LEU A 275 7.67 -9.15 -5.97
CA LEU A 275 7.66 -9.18 -4.51
C LEU A 275 6.28 -8.80 -3.94
N LEU A 276 5.60 -7.81 -4.50
CA LEU A 276 4.22 -7.50 -4.13
C LEU A 276 3.28 -8.69 -4.29
N ARG A 277 3.46 -9.54 -5.31
CA ARG A 277 2.62 -10.73 -5.52
C ARG A 277 2.97 -11.87 -4.58
N SER A 278 4.27 -12.14 -4.38
CA SER A 278 4.75 -13.34 -3.69
C SER A 278 4.99 -13.17 -2.19
N SER A 279 5.23 -11.94 -1.70
CA SER A 279 5.59 -11.71 -0.31
C SER A 279 4.42 -11.95 0.64
N ASN A 280 4.70 -12.55 1.80
CA ASN A 280 3.78 -12.73 2.91
C ASN A 280 3.96 -11.68 4.02
N ILE A 281 4.87 -10.75 3.85
CA ILE A 281 5.11 -9.63 4.77
C ILE A 281 4.69 -8.31 4.10
N PRO A 282 4.43 -7.24 4.88
CA PRO A 282 4.13 -5.93 4.34
C PRO A 282 5.34 -5.32 3.60
N LEU A 283 5.04 -4.56 2.54
CA LEU A 283 6.02 -3.82 1.76
C LEU A 283 5.78 -2.32 1.90
N LEU A 284 6.79 -1.58 2.35
CA LEU A 284 6.79 -0.12 2.36
C LEU A 284 7.56 0.39 1.13
N LEU A 285 6.80 0.93 0.18
CA LEU A 285 7.26 1.35 -1.13
C LEU A 285 7.46 2.87 -1.17
N PHE A 286 8.61 3.30 -1.66
CA PHE A 286 8.97 4.71 -1.86
C PHE A 286 9.04 5.07 -3.34
N HIS A 287 8.74 6.35 -3.66
CA HIS A 287 8.71 6.89 -5.02
C HIS A 287 9.84 7.89 -5.30
#